data_0b960bad9059d12f897bb070fe663abd
#
_entry.id   0b960bad9059d12f897bb070fe663abd
#
_cell.length_a   1.000
_cell.length_b   1.000
_cell.length_c   1.000
_cell.angle_alpha   90.00
_cell.angle_beta   90.00
_cell.angle_gamma   90.00
#
_symmetry.space_group_name_H-M   'P 1'
#
loop_
_entity.id
_entity.type
_entity.pdbx_description
1 polymer ?
#
loop_
_entity_poly.entity_id
_entity_poly.type
_entity_poly.pdbx_seq_one_letter_code
_entity_poly.pdbx_strand_id
1 'polypeptide(L)'
;MPGSTDATMTAWTQEQSLAERFALAVTQLNRLKGVLVRVRGRVTLGGTANEMIILHRAAGVGLHQTLPLVKALLERDIKPCRIDVGQLVGAAPAADNPLASLEQIRQEANAQDHPNAPRDVVLYGFGRIGRLLARTFIERSGPAALMRLRAVVCRPGRDPVADLRKRASLLRTDSIHGAFNATIEVDEDNLALIANGNRIPFIYAPRPDDIDYSRQGISDAILIDNTGVWKNQSGLGQHLQSQGVGKVLLTAPAKGDIPNIVYGVNDEQITGERIVSAASCTTNAATPVLAVLDRAFGIDQGHIETVHAYTNDQNLIDNFHKADRRGRAA
;
A
#
# COMPACT_ATOMS: atom_id res chain seq x y z
N MET A 1 18.27 37.55 19.71
CA MET A 1 17.02 37.75 20.49
C MET A 1 16.06 36.66 20.04
N PRO A 2 15.48 35.86 20.93
CA PRO A 2 14.38 34.99 20.52
C PRO A 2 13.26 35.90 20.00
N GLY A 3 12.72 35.57 18.82
CA GLY A 3 11.61 36.31 18.20
C GLY A 3 10.44 36.45 19.17
N SER A 4 9.69 37.54 19.09
CA SER A 4 8.50 37.72 19.90
C SER A 4 7.55 36.55 19.68
N THR A 5 6.74 36.18 20.68
CA THR A 5 5.73 35.12 20.58
C THR A 5 4.84 35.32 19.33
N ASP A 6 4.52 36.55 19.00
CA ASP A 6 3.73 36.94 17.83
C ASP A 6 4.44 36.61 16.50
N ALA A 7 5.76 36.85 16.41
CA ALA A 7 6.54 36.53 15.21
C ALA A 7 6.61 35.00 14.98
N THR A 8 6.76 34.22 16.06
CA THR A 8 6.76 32.76 16.01
C THR A 8 5.39 32.21 15.58
N MET A 9 4.30 32.76 16.11
CA MET A 9 2.94 32.39 15.76
C MET A 9 2.64 32.74 14.29
N THR A 10 3.07 33.91 13.81
CA THR A 10 2.90 34.32 12.42
C THR A 10 3.62 33.36 11.47
N ALA A 11 4.87 33.01 11.76
CA ALA A 11 5.64 32.06 10.98
C ALA A 11 4.99 30.67 10.97
N TRP A 12 4.49 30.18 12.10
CA TRP A 12 3.75 28.94 12.21
C TRP A 12 2.48 28.95 11.35
N THR A 13 1.68 30.02 11.42
CA THR A 13 0.43 30.13 10.66
C THR A 13 0.70 30.12 9.15
N GLN A 14 1.78 30.75 8.71
CA GLN A 14 2.20 30.72 7.30
C GLN A 14 2.61 29.32 6.87
N GLU A 15 3.40 28.61 7.68
CA GLU A 15 3.82 27.24 7.39
C GLU A 15 2.63 26.29 7.39
N GLN A 16 1.69 26.43 8.32
CA GLN A 16 0.45 25.67 8.37
C GLN A 16 -0.40 25.86 7.12
N SER A 17 -0.58 27.10 6.66
CA SER A 17 -1.30 27.38 5.42
C SER A 17 -0.66 26.74 4.20
N LEU A 18 0.68 26.75 4.11
CA LEU A 18 1.38 26.02 3.03
C LEU A 18 1.16 24.51 3.11
N ALA A 19 1.17 23.94 4.31
CA ALA A 19 0.98 22.51 4.52
C ALA A 19 -0.45 22.06 4.17
N GLU A 20 -1.47 22.83 4.52
CA GLU A 20 -2.86 22.58 4.14
C GLU A 20 -3.04 22.56 2.62
N ARG A 21 -2.46 23.55 1.95
CA ARG A 21 -2.48 23.65 0.47
C ARG A 21 -1.71 22.51 -0.18
N PHE A 22 -0.59 22.09 0.40
CA PHE A 22 0.20 20.95 -0.08
C PHE A 22 -0.59 19.65 0.06
N ALA A 23 -1.17 19.36 1.22
CA ALA A 23 -1.97 18.17 1.47
C ALA A 23 -3.18 18.05 0.52
N LEU A 24 -3.87 19.19 0.29
CA LEU A 24 -4.97 19.25 -0.67
C LEU A 24 -4.50 18.97 -2.11
N ALA A 25 -3.42 19.59 -2.53
CA ALA A 25 -2.88 19.45 -3.88
C ALA A 25 -2.41 18.00 -4.16
N VAL A 26 -1.74 17.37 -3.19
CA VAL A 26 -1.33 15.96 -3.28
C VAL A 26 -2.54 15.02 -3.39
N THR A 27 -3.58 15.26 -2.60
CA THR A 27 -4.81 14.46 -2.65
C THR A 27 -5.51 14.59 -4.01
N GLN A 28 -5.60 15.81 -4.54
CA GLN A 28 -6.17 16.07 -5.86
C GLN A 28 -5.34 15.38 -6.96
N LEU A 29 -4.02 15.52 -6.91
CA LEU A 29 -3.10 14.96 -7.90
C LEU A 29 -3.19 13.42 -7.94
N ASN A 30 -3.23 12.78 -6.79
CA ASN A 30 -3.42 11.32 -6.72
C ASN A 30 -4.78 10.92 -7.30
N ARG A 31 -5.86 11.53 -6.83
CA ARG A 31 -7.22 11.15 -7.24
C ARG A 31 -7.48 11.40 -8.73
N LEU A 32 -7.04 12.54 -9.26
CA LEU A 32 -7.37 12.96 -10.64
C LEU A 32 -6.38 12.42 -11.67
N LYS A 33 -5.13 12.21 -11.29
CA LYS A 33 -4.04 11.87 -12.22
C LYS A 33 -3.26 10.60 -11.83
N GLY A 34 -3.60 9.96 -10.70
CA GLY A 34 -2.91 8.75 -10.23
C GLY A 34 -1.45 8.99 -9.79
N VAL A 35 -1.03 10.23 -9.63
CA VAL A 35 0.35 10.55 -9.24
C VAL A 35 0.52 10.42 -7.73
N LEU A 36 1.49 9.63 -7.31
CA LEU A 36 1.85 9.45 -5.91
C LEU A 36 3.06 10.33 -5.57
N VAL A 37 2.81 11.39 -4.81
CA VAL A 37 3.86 12.31 -4.37
C VAL A 37 4.58 11.77 -3.13
N ARG A 38 5.91 11.90 -3.12
CA ARG A 38 6.79 11.58 -1.99
C ARG A 38 7.64 12.79 -1.62
N VAL A 39 8.10 12.78 -0.38
CA VAL A 39 9.12 13.70 0.13
C VAL A 39 10.20 12.86 0.80
N ARG A 40 11.38 12.79 0.18
CA ARG A 40 12.51 11.94 0.63
C ARG A 40 12.09 10.50 0.91
N GLY A 41 11.42 9.87 -0.05
CA GLY A 41 10.95 8.49 0.00
C GLY A 41 9.63 8.27 0.76
N ARG A 42 9.19 9.20 1.59
CA ARG A 42 7.95 9.08 2.37
C ARG A 42 6.74 9.53 1.59
N VAL A 43 5.70 8.71 1.60
CA VAL A 43 4.41 9.00 0.94
C VAL A 43 3.67 10.10 1.69
N THR A 44 3.11 11.05 0.95
CA THR A 44 2.41 12.23 1.50
C THR A 44 0.88 12.11 1.48
N LEU A 45 0.34 11.12 0.78
CA LEU A 45 -1.11 10.93 0.63
C LEU A 45 -1.77 10.60 1.99
N GLY A 46 -2.90 11.24 2.25
CA GLY A 46 -3.69 11.04 3.46
C GLY A 46 -3.17 11.75 4.72
N GLY A 47 -2.04 12.43 4.63
CA GLY A 47 -1.45 13.15 5.77
C GLY A 47 -2.14 14.48 6.06
N THR A 48 -2.19 14.84 7.34
CA THR A 48 -2.66 16.12 7.85
C THR A 48 -1.63 17.25 7.61
N ALA A 49 -2.03 18.51 7.76
CA ALA A 49 -1.12 19.64 7.66
C ALA A 49 0.08 19.51 8.62
N ASN A 50 -0.16 19.12 9.85
CA ASN A 50 0.91 18.93 10.84
C ASN A 50 1.89 17.82 10.43
N GLU A 51 1.39 16.70 9.91
CA GLU A 51 2.23 15.62 9.39
C GLU A 51 3.06 16.08 8.19
N MET A 52 2.51 16.92 7.33
CA MET A 52 3.27 17.52 6.22
C MET A 52 4.40 18.44 6.73
N ILE A 53 4.15 19.24 7.76
CA ILE A 53 5.19 20.08 8.39
C ILE A 53 6.29 19.20 8.97
N ILE A 54 5.92 18.21 9.78
CA ILE A 54 6.88 17.28 10.42
C ILE A 54 7.71 16.57 9.36
N LEU A 55 7.07 16.06 8.31
CA LEU A 55 7.73 15.35 7.21
C LEU A 55 8.74 16.24 6.49
N HIS A 56 8.37 17.48 6.13
CA HIS A 56 9.25 18.41 5.43
C HIS A 56 10.43 18.84 6.30
N ARG A 57 10.20 19.13 7.57
CA ARG A 57 11.26 19.45 8.53
C ARG A 57 12.25 18.30 8.70
N ALA A 58 11.75 17.06 8.86
CA ALA A 58 12.59 15.87 8.96
C ALA A 58 13.38 15.59 7.67
N ALA A 59 12.83 15.97 6.52
CA ALA A 59 13.46 15.81 5.22
C ALA A 59 14.47 16.95 4.89
N GLY A 60 14.50 18.01 5.69
CA GLY A 60 15.35 19.18 5.41
C GLY A 60 14.94 19.98 4.17
N VAL A 61 13.65 19.94 3.77
CA VAL A 61 13.11 20.67 2.62
C VAL A 61 11.92 21.54 3.03
N GLY A 62 11.79 22.71 2.40
CA GLY A 62 10.71 23.64 2.71
C GLY A 62 9.42 23.37 1.92
N LEU A 63 8.26 23.52 2.56
CA LEU A 63 6.96 23.47 1.89
C LEU A 63 6.83 24.54 0.78
N HIS A 64 7.46 25.70 0.94
CA HIS A 64 7.50 26.75 -0.08
C HIS A 64 8.25 26.34 -1.35
N GLN A 65 9.14 25.34 -1.27
CA GLN A 65 9.89 24.80 -2.40
C GLN A 65 9.12 23.67 -3.11
N THR A 66 8.45 22.81 -2.35
CA THR A 66 7.77 21.60 -2.89
C THR A 66 6.36 21.88 -3.39
N LEU A 67 5.61 22.78 -2.75
CA LEU A 67 4.24 23.13 -3.14
C LEU A 67 4.12 23.65 -4.59
N PRO A 68 5.00 24.53 -5.09
CA PRO A 68 4.97 24.97 -6.48
C PRO A 68 5.11 23.80 -7.47
N LEU A 69 5.95 22.80 -7.16
CA LEU A 69 6.13 21.62 -8.01
C LEU A 69 4.85 20.78 -8.08
N VAL A 70 4.21 20.51 -6.92
CA VAL A 70 2.96 19.75 -6.87
C VAL A 70 1.84 20.48 -7.61
N LYS A 71 1.74 21.82 -7.48
CA LYS A 71 0.77 22.63 -8.23
C LYS A 71 1.01 22.60 -9.74
N ALA A 72 2.27 22.70 -10.14
CA ALA A 72 2.64 22.61 -11.55
C ALA A 72 2.23 21.26 -12.18
N LEU A 73 2.27 20.18 -11.42
CA LEU A 73 1.79 18.86 -11.87
C LEU A 73 0.26 18.80 -12.02
N LEU A 74 -0.49 19.50 -11.18
CA LEU A 74 -1.95 19.58 -11.33
C LEU A 74 -2.39 20.25 -12.62
N GLU A 75 -1.63 21.23 -13.08
CA GLU A 75 -1.93 22.01 -14.31
C GLU A 75 -1.48 21.30 -15.59
N ARG A 76 -0.58 20.32 -15.49
CA ARG A 76 -0.01 19.61 -16.65
C ARG A 76 -0.69 18.29 -16.92
N ASP A 77 -0.69 17.87 -18.17
CA ASP A 77 -1.05 16.49 -18.50
C ASP A 77 0.08 15.55 -18.10
N ILE A 78 -0.23 14.62 -17.16
CA ILE A 78 0.70 13.63 -16.62
C ILE A 78 -0.05 12.33 -16.36
N LYS A 79 0.55 11.22 -16.80
CA LYS A 79 0.05 9.89 -16.52
C LYS A 79 0.41 9.43 -15.10
N PRO A 80 -0.28 8.42 -14.57
CA PRO A 80 0.00 7.88 -13.25
C PRO A 80 1.47 7.52 -13.05
N CYS A 81 2.10 8.06 -12.01
CA CYS A 81 3.51 7.80 -11.70
C CYS A 81 3.82 8.09 -10.22
N ARG A 82 5.07 7.88 -9.83
CA ARG A 82 5.59 8.24 -8.50
C ARG A 82 6.62 9.34 -8.64
N ILE A 83 6.46 10.42 -7.87
CA ILE A 83 7.38 11.57 -7.91
C ILE A 83 7.82 11.91 -6.50
N ASP A 84 9.13 12.00 -6.29
CA ASP A 84 9.71 12.47 -5.03
C ASP A 84 10.12 13.94 -5.17
N VAL A 85 9.21 14.85 -4.81
CA VAL A 85 9.46 16.29 -4.87
C VAL A 85 10.51 16.77 -3.88
N GLY A 86 10.75 16.02 -2.79
CA GLY A 86 11.79 16.33 -1.83
C GLY A 86 13.19 16.03 -2.37
N GLN A 87 13.33 15.04 -3.24
CA GLN A 87 14.59 14.77 -3.95
C GLN A 87 14.85 15.85 -5.02
N LEU A 88 13.84 16.25 -5.77
CA LEU A 88 13.98 17.29 -6.79
C LEU A 88 14.47 18.62 -6.22
N VAL A 89 14.02 18.99 -5.03
CA VAL A 89 14.44 20.22 -4.35
C VAL A 89 15.82 20.06 -3.70
N GLY A 90 16.15 18.89 -3.16
CA GLY A 90 17.37 18.65 -2.38
C GLY A 90 18.57 18.15 -3.18
N ALA A 91 18.40 17.73 -4.43
CA ALA A 91 19.47 17.28 -5.29
C ALA A 91 20.34 18.44 -5.86
N ALA A 92 19.97 19.68 -5.56
CA ALA A 92 20.60 20.86 -6.15
C ALA A 92 21.26 21.79 -5.14
N PRO A 93 22.61 21.78 -5.09
CA PRO A 93 23.33 23.04 -5.15
C PRO A 93 23.48 23.55 -6.58
N ALA A 94 23.14 22.79 -7.61
CA ALA A 94 23.45 23.12 -9.00
C ALA A 94 22.48 22.64 -10.09
N ALA A 95 21.35 21.98 -9.78
CA ALA A 95 20.34 21.73 -10.82
C ALA A 95 19.50 23.00 -10.97
N ASP A 96 19.81 23.75 -11.99
CA ASP A 96 19.35 25.12 -12.22
C ASP A 96 17.83 25.31 -12.31
N ASN A 97 17.04 24.25 -12.31
CA ASN A 97 15.58 24.38 -12.35
C ASN A 97 14.82 23.11 -11.92
N PRO A 98 14.27 23.01 -10.70
CA PRO A 98 13.43 21.89 -10.28
C PRO A 98 12.23 21.63 -11.21
N LEU A 99 11.73 22.66 -11.92
CA LEU A 99 10.67 22.53 -12.89
C LEU A 99 11.13 21.84 -14.18
N ALA A 100 12.39 21.99 -14.58
CA ALA A 100 12.94 21.26 -15.73
C ALA A 100 13.09 19.76 -15.44
N SER A 101 13.57 19.40 -14.25
CA SER A 101 13.62 18.02 -13.82
C SER A 101 12.22 17.40 -13.70
N LEU A 102 11.24 18.18 -13.24
CA LEU A 102 9.84 17.77 -13.20
C LEU A 102 9.29 17.49 -14.61
N GLU A 103 9.66 18.31 -15.58
CA GLU A 103 9.24 18.14 -16.98
C GLU A 103 9.82 16.87 -17.60
N GLN A 104 11.07 16.54 -17.31
CA GLN A 104 11.68 15.29 -17.74
C GLN A 104 10.93 14.07 -17.15
N ILE A 105 10.65 14.07 -15.84
CA ILE A 105 9.88 12.99 -15.19
C ILE A 105 8.49 12.86 -15.81
N ARG A 106 7.84 13.99 -16.14
CA ARG A 106 6.55 13.99 -16.82
C ARG A 106 6.62 13.33 -18.20
N GLN A 107 7.66 13.65 -18.97
CA GLN A 107 7.87 13.04 -20.29
C GLN A 107 8.12 11.53 -20.16
N GLU A 108 8.96 11.10 -19.22
CA GLU A 108 9.22 9.70 -18.93
C GLU A 108 7.96 8.96 -18.49
N ALA A 109 7.15 9.55 -17.59
CA ALA A 109 5.88 8.99 -17.16
C ALA A 109 4.89 8.84 -18.32
N ASN A 110 4.79 9.85 -19.18
CA ASN A 110 3.87 9.82 -20.31
C ASN A 110 4.31 8.88 -21.43
N ALA A 111 5.61 8.55 -21.51
CA ALA A 111 6.15 7.58 -22.43
C ALA A 111 5.91 6.12 -22.00
N GLN A 112 5.60 5.88 -20.72
CA GLN A 112 5.29 4.54 -20.25
C GLN A 112 3.94 4.05 -20.77
N ASP A 113 3.87 2.77 -21.08
CA ASP A 113 2.60 2.13 -21.42
C ASP A 113 1.76 1.92 -20.17
N HIS A 114 0.60 2.57 -20.11
CA HIS A 114 -0.34 2.47 -19.00
C HIS A 114 -1.58 1.72 -19.46
N PRO A 115 -2.09 0.78 -18.65
CA PRO A 115 -3.33 0.10 -19.00
C PRO A 115 -4.49 1.08 -19.13
N ASN A 116 -5.34 0.88 -20.13
CA ASN A 116 -6.51 1.72 -20.40
C ASN A 116 -7.57 1.65 -19.29
N ALA A 117 -7.49 0.65 -18.43
CA ALA A 117 -8.39 0.46 -17.29
C ALA A 117 -7.61 0.02 -16.03
N PRO A 118 -8.09 0.38 -14.83
CA PRO A 118 -7.49 -0.10 -13.60
C PRO A 118 -7.49 -1.62 -13.54
N ARG A 119 -6.38 -2.21 -13.07
CA ARG A 119 -6.32 -3.64 -12.87
C ARG A 119 -7.14 -4.05 -11.65
N ASP A 120 -7.94 -5.07 -11.79
CA ASP A 120 -8.77 -5.61 -10.73
C ASP A 120 -7.91 -6.30 -9.67
N VAL A 121 -8.22 -6.05 -8.39
CA VAL A 121 -7.59 -6.69 -7.23
C VAL A 121 -8.65 -7.39 -6.40
N VAL A 122 -8.36 -8.61 -6.00
CA VAL A 122 -9.17 -9.40 -5.05
C VAL A 122 -8.32 -9.69 -3.82
N LEU A 123 -8.84 -9.39 -2.63
CA LEU A 123 -8.20 -9.79 -1.38
C LEU A 123 -8.80 -11.09 -0.88
N TYR A 124 -8.01 -12.15 -0.85
CA TYR A 124 -8.41 -13.43 -0.27
C TYR A 124 -7.91 -13.52 1.17
N GLY A 125 -8.86 -13.44 2.12
CA GLY A 125 -8.60 -13.25 3.54
C GLY A 125 -8.63 -11.77 3.97
N PHE A 126 -9.36 -11.48 5.05
CA PHE A 126 -9.54 -10.14 5.59
C PHE A 126 -9.13 -10.05 7.05
N GLY A 127 -7.96 -10.64 7.35
CA GLY A 127 -7.22 -10.46 8.59
C GLY A 127 -6.58 -9.06 8.66
N ARG A 128 -5.63 -8.85 9.56
CA ARG A 128 -4.96 -7.54 9.70
C ARG A 128 -4.30 -7.09 8.39
N ILE A 129 -3.51 -7.96 7.76
CA ILE A 129 -2.84 -7.61 6.48
C ILE A 129 -3.86 -7.29 5.39
N GLY A 130 -4.89 -8.13 5.21
CA GLY A 130 -5.94 -7.85 4.22
C GLY A 130 -6.66 -6.52 4.47
N ARG A 131 -6.93 -6.17 5.73
CA ARG A 131 -7.54 -4.87 6.07
C ARG A 131 -6.62 -3.68 5.80
N LEU A 132 -5.32 -3.80 6.08
CA LEU A 132 -4.36 -2.72 5.81
C LEU A 132 -4.15 -2.52 4.31
N LEU A 133 -4.11 -3.61 3.54
CA LEU A 133 -4.11 -3.51 2.08
C LEU A 133 -5.40 -2.88 1.55
N ALA A 134 -6.57 -3.27 2.09
CA ALA A 134 -7.84 -2.65 1.72
C ALA A 134 -7.82 -1.13 1.99
N ARG A 135 -7.35 -0.67 3.15
CA ARG A 135 -7.17 0.76 3.44
C ARG A 135 -6.34 1.44 2.36
N THR A 136 -5.20 0.84 1.99
CA THR A 136 -4.30 1.38 0.96
C THR A 136 -4.99 1.49 -0.41
N PHE A 137 -5.77 0.49 -0.83
CA PHE A 137 -6.52 0.56 -2.09
C PHE A 137 -7.65 1.58 -2.04
N ILE A 138 -8.37 1.69 -0.92
CA ILE A 138 -9.46 2.65 -0.72
C ILE A 138 -8.92 4.09 -0.74
N GLU A 139 -7.81 4.36 -0.05
CA GLU A 139 -7.17 5.68 -0.05
C GLU A 139 -6.68 6.12 -1.43
N ARG A 140 -6.20 5.17 -2.22
CA ARG A 140 -5.67 5.42 -3.58
C ARG A 140 -6.70 5.26 -4.68
N SER A 141 -7.95 5.07 -4.33
CA SER A 141 -9.03 4.95 -5.31
C SER A 141 -9.34 6.29 -5.97
N GLY A 142 -9.75 6.23 -7.22
CA GLY A 142 -10.10 7.42 -8.00
C GLY A 142 -10.15 7.13 -9.50
N PRO A 143 -10.53 8.12 -10.32
CA PRO A 143 -10.64 7.95 -11.77
C PRO A 143 -9.33 7.52 -12.46
N ALA A 144 -8.20 7.92 -11.89
CA ALA A 144 -6.86 7.61 -12.42
C ALA A 144 -6.14 6.48 -11.66
N ALA A 145 -6.84 5.71 -10.83
CA ALA A 145 -6.23 4.60 -10.10
C ALA A 145 -5.79 3.49 -11.08
N LEU A 146 -4.55 3.02 -10.95
CA LEU A 146 -4.02 1.91 -11.76
C LEU A 146 -4.54 0.53 -11.29
N MET A 147 -5.01 0.44 -10.05
CA MET A 147 -5.57 -0.77 -9.45
C MET A 147 -6.81 -0.42 -8.65
N ARG A 148 -7.78 -1.33 -8.65
CA ARG A 148 -9.01 -1.15 -7.87
C ARG A 148 -9.36 -2.42 -7.10
N LEU A 149 -9.72 -2.27 -5.83
CA LEU A 149 -10.23 -3.36 -5.02
C LEU A 149 -11.65 -3.70 -5.46
N ARG A 150 -11.84 -4.92 -5.97
CA ARG A 150 -13.10 -5.38 -6.54
C ARG A 150 -13.88 -6.34 -5.65
N ALA A 151 -13.19 -7.13 -4.85
CA ALA A 151 -13.83 -8.05 -3.93
C ALA A 151 -12.91 -8.42 -2.77
N VAL A 152 -13.53 -8.85 -1.69
CA VAL A 152 -12.88 -9.49 -0.55
C VAL A 152 -13.49 -10.88 -0.37
N VAL A 153 -12.64 -11.90 -0.23
CA VAL A 153 -13.08 -13.26 0.03
C VAL A 153 -12.82 -13.64 1.48
N CYS A 154 -13.81 -14.22 2.13
CA CYS A 154 -13.74 -14.69 3.50
C CYS A 154 -14.31 -16.10 3.63
N ARG A 155 -13.92 -16.83 4.68
CA ARG A 155 -14.56 -18.06 5.00
C ARG A 155 -16.00 -17.82 5.45
N PRO A 156 -16.96 -18.67 5.05
CA PRO A 156 -18.34 -18.53 5.50
C PRO A 156 -18.43 -18.73 7.02
N GLY A 157 -19.15 -17.83 7.67
CA GLY A 157 -19.55 -17.95 9.06
C GLY A 157 -21.00 -18.41 9.18
N ARG A 158 -21.53 -18.42 10.42
CA ARG A 158 -22.95 -18.74 10.64
C ARG A 158 -23.90 -17.64 10.18
N ASP A 159 -23.47 -16.39 10.34
CA ASP A 159 -24.21 -15.19 9.98
C ASP A 159 -23.32 -14.26 9.16
N PRO A 160 -23.50 -14.21 7.84
CA PRO A 160 -22.69 -13.37 6.96
C PRO A 160 -22.85 -11.88 7.24
N VAL A 161 -24.04 -11.42 7.64
CA VAL A 161 -24.30 -10.00 7.92
C VAL A 161 -23.60 -9.57 9.20
N ALA A 162 -23.72 -10.36 10.27
CA ALA A 162 -23.00 -10.08 11.50
C ALA A 162 -21.48 -10.10 11.32
N ASP A 163 -20.96 -11.04 10.51
CA ASP A 163 -19.54 -11.09 10.15
C ASP A 163 -19.12 -9.85 9.35
N LEU A 164 -19.91 -9.42 8.37
CA LEU A 164 -19.65 -8.21 7.59
C LEU A 164 -19.61 -6.95 8.47
N ARG A 165 -20.59 -6.77 9.37
CA ARG A 165 -20.59 -5.66 10.33
C ARG A 165 -19.34 -5.65 11.21
N LYS A 166 -18.92 -6.82 11.69
CA LYS A 166 -17.67 -6.97 12.47
C LYS A 166 -16.45 -6.58 11.65
N ARG A 167 -16.37 -7.02 10.39
CA ARG A 167 -15.26 -6.67 9.49
C ARG A 167 -15.22 -5.19 9.17
N ALA A 168 -16.36 -4.55 8.98
CA ALA A 168 -16.46 -3.10 8.83
C ALA A 168 -15.92 -2.35 10.06
N SER A 169 -16.29 -2.81 11.27
CA SER A 169 -15.79 -2.25 12.52
C SER A 169 -14.25 -2.38 12.62
N LEU A 170 -13.71 -3.57 12.31
CA LEU A 170 -12.27 -3.82 12.30
C LEU A 170 -11.52 -3.06 11.21
N LEU A 171 -12.16 -2.72 10.09
CA LEU A 171 -11.59 -1.86 9.06
C LEU A 171 -11.53 -0.40 9.51
N ARG A 172 -12.58 0.08 10.21
CA ARG A 172 -12.63 1.45 10.77
C ARG A 172 -11.56 1.69 11.80
N THR A 173 -11.29 0.69 12.65
CA THR A 173 -10.32 0.85 13.74
C THR A 173 -9.51 -0.41 13.94
N ASP A 174 -8.20 -0.29 13.85
CA ASP A 174 -7.24 -1.34 14.19
C ASP A 174 -6.51 -0.96 15.48
N SER A 175 -6.32 -1.91 16.40
CA SER A 175 -5.73 -1.67 17.72
C SER A 175 -4.28 -1.18 17.67
N ILE A 176 -3.58 -1.43 16.56
CA ILE A 176 -2.17 -1.05 16.39
C ILE A 176 -2.03 0.12 15.42
N HIS A 177 -2.78 0.08 14.31
CA HIS A 177 -2.68 1.06 13.22
C HIS A 177 -3.71 2.20 13.34
N GLY A 178 -4.51 2.20 14.38
CA GLY A 178 -5.45 3.29 14.67
C GLY A 178 -6.68 3.34 13.78
N ALA A 179 -7.36 4.48 13.84
CA ALA A 179 -8.53 4.75 13.05
C ALA A 179 -8.20 4.92 11.57
N PHE A 180 -9.12 4.50 10.72
CA PHE A 180 -9.06 4.70 9.28
C PHE A 180 -9.90 5.90 8.89
N ASN A 181 -9.31 6.89 8.29
CA ASN A 181 -9.99 8.11 7.85
C ASN A 181 -10.70 7.87 6.50
N ALA A 182 -11.83 7.17 6.57
CA ALA A 182 -12.66 6.87 5.41
C ALA A 182 -14.13 6.78 5.81
N THR A 183 -15.03 7.08 4.86
CA THR A 183 -16.44 6.74 4.98
C THR A 183 -16.59 5.24 4.75
N ILE A 184 -17.25 4.53 5.66
CA ILE A 184 -17.50 3.09 5.52
C ILE A 184 -18.96 2.81 5.86
N GLU A 185 -19.71 2.37 4.88
CA GLU A 185 -21.11 1.95 5.00
C GLU A 185 -21.21 0.44 4.76
N VAL A 186 -22.21 -0.18 5.36
CA VAL A 186 -22.47 -1.62 5.23
C VAL A 186 -23.75 -1.81 4.41
N ASP A 187 -23.58 -2.39 3.23
CA ASP A 187 -24.68 -2.82 2.36
C ASP A 187 -24.99 -4.29 2.70
N GLU A 188 -25.94 -4.49 3.61
CA GLU A 188 -26.27 -5.80 4.16
C GLU A 188 -26.99 -6.70 3.14
N ASP A 189 -27.83 -6.10 2.32
CA ASP A 189 -28.63 -6.82 1.31
C ASP A 189 -27.74 -7.46 0.24
N ASN A 190 -26.64 -6.79 -0.08
CA ASN A 190 -25.70 -7.25 -1.11
C ASN A 190 -24.38 -7.76 -0.53
N LEU A 191 -24.26 -7.89 0.78
CA LEU A 191 -23.03 -8.29 1.48
C LEU A 191 -21.81 -7.52 0.97
N ALA A 192 -21.86 -6.17 0.98
CA ALA A 192 -20.80 -5.32 0.50
C ALA A 192 -20.46 -4.20 1.50
N LEU A 193 -19.25 -3.69 1.44
CA LEU A 193 -18.88 -2.43 2.04
C LEU A 193 -18.82 -1.34 0.97
N ILE A 194 -19.32 -0.15 1.31
CA ILE A 194 -19.12 1.07 0.50
C ILE A 194 -18.12 1.93 1.25
N ALA A 195 -16.90 2.02 0.71
CA ALA A 195 -15.80 2.74 1.36
C ALA A 195 -15.27 3.82 0.43
N ASN A 196 -15.37 5.10 0.84
CA ASN A 196 -15.06 6.26 0.00
C ASN A 196 -15.68 6.16 -1.41
N GLY A 197 -16.94 5.69 -1.50
CA GLY A 197 -17.65 5.48 -2.75
C GLY A 197 -17.30 4.19 -3.51
N ASN A 198 -16.31 3.41 -3.06
CA ASN A 198 -16.01 2.12 -3.67
C ASN A 198 -16.89 1.03 -3.07
N ARG A 199 -17.67 0.39 -3.91
CA ARG A 199 -18.46 -0.79 -3.53
C ARG A 199 -17.58 -2.04 -3.59
N ILE A 200 -17.37 -2.68 -2.44
CA ILE A 200 -16.50 -3.84 -2.25
C ILE A 200 -17.35 -5.02 -1.76
N PRO A 201 -17.78 -5.93 -2.63
CA PRO A 201 -18.52 -7.12 -2.25
C PRO A 201 -17.66 -8.07 -1.42
N PHE A 202 -18.27 -8.72 -0.42
CA PHE A 202 -17.71 -9.79 0.37
C PHE A 202 -18.24 -11.12 -0.10
N ILE A 203 -17.35 -11.94 -0.63
CA ILE A 203 -17.66 -13.29 -1.11
C ILE A 203 -17.34 -14.28 0.00
N TYR A 204 -18.30 -15.07 0.38
CA TYR A 204 -18.11 -16.10 1.38
C TYR A 204 -17.97 -17.46 0.70
N ALA A 205 -16.74 -18.00 0.67
CA ALA A 205 -16.45 -19.28 0.04
C ALA A 205 -15.53 -20.14 0.93
N PRO A 206 -15.76 -21.44 1.00
CA PRO A 206 -14.95 -22.37 1.78
C PRO A 206 -13.59 -22.67 1.10
N ARG A 207 -13.55 -22.62 -0.23
CA ARG A 207 -12.38 -22.95 -1.04
C ARG A 207 -12.13 -21.94 -2.15
N PRO A 208 -10.87 -21.78 -2.61
CA PRO A 208 -10.52 -20.87 -3.68
C PRO A 208 -11.23 -21.19 -5.02
N ASP A 209 -11.25 -22.45 -5.40
CA ASP A 209 -11.77 -22.96 -6.66
C ASP A 209 -13.31 -22.97 -6.77
N ASP A 210 -14.02 -22.66 -5.67
CA ASP A 210 -15.49 -22.54 -5.65
C ASP A 210 -16.00 -21.19 -6.19
N ILE A 211 -15.10 -20.27 -6.59
CA ILE A 211 -15.46 -18.89 -6.92
C ILE A 211 -15.29 -18.61 -8.41
N ASP A 212 -16.35 -18.09 -9.02
CA ASP A 212 -16.32 -17.50 -10.36
C ASP A 212 -16.39 -15.97 -10.25
N TYR A 213 -15.24 -15.31 -10.33
CA TYR A 213 -15.13 -13.85 -10.25
C TYR A 213 -15.67 -13.15 -11.50
N SER A 214 -15.75 -13.84 -12.62
CA SER A 214 -16.26 -13.27 -13.87
C SER A 214 -17.73 -12.85 -13.77
N ARG A 215 -18.51 -13.52 -12.92
CA ARG A 215 -19.91 -13.14 -12.61
C ARG A 215 -20.05 -11.76 -11.98
N GLN A 216 -18.96 -11.23 -11.42
CA GLN A 216 -18.91 -9.88 -10.86
C GLN A 216 -18.19 -8.89 -11.79
N GLY A 217 -17.97 -9.29 -13.05
CA GLY A 217 -17.24 -8.48 -14.03
C GLY A 217 -15.78 -8.27 -13.67
N ILE A 218 -15.18 -9.23 -12.96
CA ILE A 218 -13.74 -9.22 -12.59
C ILE A 218 -13.01 -10.10 -13.62
N SER A 219 -11.96 -9.55 -14.23
CA SER A 219 -11.17 -10.26 -15.23
C SER A 219 -9.68 -9.94 -15.06
N ASP A 220 -8.84 -10.93 -15.32
CA ASP A 220 -7.37 -10.84 -15.20
C ASP A 220 -6.89 -10.20 -13.88
N ALA A 221 -7.62 -10.49 -12.79
CA ALA A 221 -7.35 -9.87 -11.48
C ALA A 221 -6.04 -10.36 -10.88
N ILE A 222 -5.42 -9.47 -10.10
CA ILE A 222 -4.40 -9.86 -9.11
C ILE A 222 -5.12 -10.28 -7.85
N LEU A 223 -5.09 -11.57 -7.54
CA LEU A 223 -5.59 -12.09 -6.28
C LEU A 223 -4.47 -12.07 -5.24
N ILE A 224 -4.71 -11.41 -4.11
CA ILE A 224 -3.74 -11.32 -3.02
C ILE A 224 -4.20 -12.23 -1.87
N ASP A 225 -3.48 -13.32 -1.64
CA ASP A 225 -3.75 -14.24 -0.55
C ASP A 225 -3.10 -13.74 0.75
N ASN A 226 -3.95 -13.39 1.71
CA ASN A 226 -3.58 -12.90 3.02
C ASN A 226 -3.85 -13.93 4.13
N THR A 227 -4.18 -15.18 3.76
CA THR A 227 -4.58 -16.20 4.73
C THR A 227 -3.40 -16.91 5.35
N GLY A 228 -2.30 -17.04 4.61
CA GLY A 228 -1.15 -17.84 4.98
C GLY A 228 -1.43 -19.34 5.07
N VAL A 229 -2.57 -19.80 4.56
CA VAL A 229 -2.97 -21.22 4.56
C VAL A 229 -2.20 -21.98 3.48
N TRP A 230 -2.20 -21.45 2.27
CA TRP A 230 -1.50 -22.03 1.13
C TRP A 230 -0.18 -21.29 0.92
N LYS A 231 0.92 -22.08 0.84
CA LYS A 231 2.28 -21.50 0.73
C LYS A 231 3.12 -22.16 -0.38
N ASN A 232 2.54 -23.09 -1.12
CA ASN A 232 3.21 -23.81 -2.20
C ASN A 232 2.43 -23.72 -3.51
N GLN A 233 3.05 -24.18 -4.58
CA GLN A 233 2.50 -24.11 -5.94
C GLN A 233 1.13 -24.78 -6.07
N SER A 234 0.94 -25.96 -5.47
CA SER A 234 -0.33 -26.70 -5.58
C SER A 234 -1.46 -26.02 -4.80
N GLY A 235 -1.17 -25.45 -3.65
CA GLY A 235 -2.17 -24.73 -2.85
C GLY A 235 -2.58 -23.41 -3.47
N LEU A 236 -1.61 -22.57 -3.85
CA LEU A 236 -1.87 -21.26 -4.46
C LEU A 236 -2.41 -21.39 -5.89
N GLY A 237 -2.05 -22.48 -6.58
CA GLY A 237 -2.56 -22.78 -7.91
C GLY A 237 -4.08 -22.96 -7.97
N GLN A 238 -4.73 -23.31 -6.86
CA GLN A 238 -6.20 -23.40 -6.78
C GLN A 238 -6.87 -22.06 -7.12
N HIS A 239 -6.28 -20.94 -6.73
CA HIS A 239 -6.81 -19.62 -7.08
C HIS A 239 -6.81 -19.36 -8.59
N LEU A 240 -5.83 -19.91 -9.32
CA LEU A 240 -5.74 -19.76 -10.77
C LEU A 240 -6.76 -20.60 -11.54
N GLN A 241 -7.45 -21.52 -10.89
CA GLN A 241 -8.55 -22.28 -11.47
C GLN A 241 -9.86 -21.49 -11.46
N SER A 242 -9.96 -20.46 -10.60
CA SER A 242 -11.10 -19.56 -10.53
C SER A 242 -11.14 -18.63 -11.74
N GLN A 243 -12.28 -18.56 -12.44
CA GLN A 243 -12.43 -17.65 -13.58
C GLN A 243 -12.28 -16.18 -13.11
N GLY A 244 -11.54 -15.39 -13.87
CA GLY A 244 -11.29 -13.99 -13.56
C GLY A 244 -9.96 -13.71 -12.85
N VAL A 245 -9.21 -14.73 -12.41
CA VAL A 245 -7.89 -14.57 -11.77
C VAL A 245 -6.77 -14.71 -12.79
N GLY A 246 -5.95 -13.68 -12.92
CA GLY A 246 -4.77 -13.66 -13.79
C GLY A 246 -3.48 -14.02 -13.06
N LYS A 247 -3.27 -13.44 -11.88
CA LYS A 247 -2.07 -13.62 -11.05
C LYS A 247 -2.41 -13.79 -9.58
N VAL A 248 -1.54 -14.46 -8.84
CA VAL A 248 -1.66 -14.66 -7.38
C VAL A 248 -0.43 -14.07 -6.70
N LEU A 249 -0.66 -13.25 -5.68
CA LEU A 249 0.36 -12.71 -4.79
C LEU A 249 0.11 -13.23 -3.38
N LEU A 250 1.06 -13.97 -2.83
CA LEU A 250 1.02 -14.39 -1.42
C LEU A 250 1.67 -13.33 -0.52
N THR A 251 1.01 -12.91 0.56
CA THR A 251 1.57 -11.97 1.56
C THR A 251 2.31 -12.67 2.71
N ALA A 252 2.89 -13.82 2.44
CA ALA A 252 3.67 -14.62 3.39
C ALA A 252 4.80 -15.33 2.62
N PRO A 253 5.83 -15.85 3.29
CA PRO A 253 6.88 -16.62 2.62
C PRO A 253 6.32 -17.83 1.91
N ALA A 254 6.62 -17.97 0.63
CA ALA A 254 6.28 -19.15 -0.16
C ALA A 254 7.27 -20.30 0.07
N LYS A 255 6.84 -21.49 -0.27
CA LYS A 255 7.63 -22.74 -0.24
C LYS A 255 7.80 -23.29 -1.67
N GLY A 256 8.92 -23.99 -1.90
CA GLY A 256 9.27 -24.56 -3.21
C GLY A 256 9.80 -23.48 -4.15
N ASP A 257 9.48 -23.60 -5.43
CA ASP A 257 10.06 -22.77 -6.51
C ASP A 257 9.32 -21.45 -6.75
N ILE A 258 8.37 -21.09 -5.90
CA ILE A 258 7.68 -19.81 -6.00
C ILE A 258 8.65 -18.67 -5.64
N PRO A 259 8.85 -17.67 -6.51
CA PRO A 259 9.75 -16.56 -6.22
C PRO A 259 9.25 -15.75 -5.02
N ASN A 260 10.15 -15.53 -4.06
CA ASN A 260 9.96 -14.64 -2.93
C ASN A 260 10.57 -13.29 -3.29
N ILE A 261 9.74 -12.29 -3.51
CA ILE A 261 10.13 -10.99 -4.05
C ILE A 261 10.20 -9.94 -2.95
N VAL A 262 11.29 -9.21 -2.92
CA VAL A 262 11.50 -7.99 -2.12
C VAL A 262 11.64 -6.82 -3.08
N TYR A 263 10.67 -5.91 -3.04
CA TYR A 263 10.63 -4.76 -3.93
C TYR A 263 11.88 -3.88 -3.80
N GLY A 264 12.49 -3.53 -4.95
CA GLY A 264 13.73 -2.76 -5.04
C GLY A 264 15.00 -3.58 -4.83
N VAL A 265 14.88 -4.90 -4.65
CA VAL A 265 16.03 -5.80 -4.50
C VAL A 265 16.08 -6.84 -5.61
N ASN A 266 14.97 -7.55 -5.83
CA ASN A 266 14.88 -8.63 -6.82
C ASN A 266 13.53 -8.66 -7.57
N ASP A 267 12.79 -7.57 -7.59
CA ASP A 267 11.51 -7.47 -8.28
C ASP A 267 11.63 -7.55 -9.82
N GLU A 268 12.80 -7.24 -10.36
CA GLU A 268 13.13 -7.47 -11.78
C GLU A 268 13.18 -8.97 -12.17
N GLN A 269 13.24 -9.87 -11.20
CA GLN A 269 13.16 -11.31 -11.43
C GLN A 269 11.74 -11.80 -11.78
N ILE A 270 10.73 -10.93 -11.69
CA ILE A 270 9.37 -11.26 -12.12
C ILE A 270 9.30 -11.19 -13.64
N THR A 271 9.47 -12.33 -14.31
CA THR A 271 9.57 -12.41 -15.78
C THR A 271 8.30 -12.93 -16.46
N GLY A 272 7.34 -13.42 -15.69
CA GLY A 272 6.09 -13.97 -16.27
C GLY A 272 5.33 -14.87 -15.31
N GLU A 273 5.84 -15.06 -14.11
CA GLU A 273 5.26 -15.92 -13.08
C GLU A 273 3.82 -15.46 -12.77
N ARG A 274 2.93 -16.43 -12.73
CA ARG A 274 1.54 -16.20 -12.33
C ARG A 274 1.35 -16.25 -10.82
N ILE A 275 2.29 -16.84 -10.10
CA ILE A 275 2.28 -16.93 -8.63
C ILE A 275 3.59 -16.39 -8.10
N VAL A 276 3.53 -15.38 -7.25
CA VAL A 276 4.69 -14.79 -6.56
C VAL A 276 4.37 -14.59 -5.09
N SER A 277 5.40 -14.45 -4.27
CA SER A 277 5.29 -14.14 -2.84
C SER A 277 5.96 -12.81 -2.54
N ALA A 278 5.38 -12.04 -1.62
CA ALA A 278 6.00 -10.82 -1.08
C ALA A 278 7.04 -11.12 0.02
N ALA A 279 7.52 -12.36 0.12
CA ALA A 279 8.48 -12.83 1.11
C ALA A 279 8.01 -12.65 2.57
N SER A 280 8.93 -12.69 3.54
CA SER A 280 8.62 -12.49 4.95
C SER A 280 8.81 -11.04 5.38
N CYS A 281 8.20 -10.67 6.51
CA CYS A 281 8.43 -9.37 7.14
C CYS A 281 9.92 -9.18 7.51
N THR A 282 10.57 -10.20 8.02
CA THR A 282 12.01 -10.17 8.37
C THR A 282 12.87 -9.99 7.11
N THR A 283 12.55 -10.70 6.03
CA THR A 283 13.25 -10.55 4.75
C THR A 283 13.09 -9.13 4.21
N ASN A 284 11.87 -8.59 4.20
CA ASN A 284 11.62 -7.22 3.76
C ASN A 284 12.27 -6.14 4.64
N ALA A 285 12.55 -6.43 5.91
CA ALA A 285 13.28 -5.52 6.79
C ALA A 285 14.80 -5.56 6.54
N ALA A 286 15.39 -6.75 6.43
CA ALA A 286 16.83 -6.93 6.38
C ALA A 286 17.41 -6.76 4.95
N THR A 287 16.78 -7.39 3.95
CA THR A 287 17.34 -7.52 2.60
C THR A 287 17.59 -6.17 1.90
N PRO A 288 16.73 -5.14 1.98
CA PRO A 288 17.03 -3.85 1.37
C PRO A 288 18.27 -3.18 1.94
N VAL A 289 18.49 -3.29 3.25
CA VAL A 289 19.68 -2.75 3.92
C VAL A 289 20.91 -3.51 3.49
N LEU A 290 20.86 -4.85 3.50
CA LEU A 290 21.96 -5.70 3.05
C LEU A 290 22.30 -5.47 1.58
N ALA A 291 21.31 -5.32 0.72
CA ALA A 291 21.53 -5.04 -0.71
C ALA A 291 22.26 -3.71 -0.95
N VAL A 292 21.96 -2.68 -0.16
CA VAL A 292 22.66 -1.39 -0.25
C VAL A 292 24.11 -1.53 0.22
N LEU A 293 24.34 -2.22 1.34
CA LEU A 293 25.67 -2.43 1.88
C LEU A 293 26.54 -3.29 0.94
N ASP A 294 25.95 -4.36 0.42
CA ASP A 294 26.64 -5.26 -0.51
C ASP A 294 27.07 -4.55 -1.80
N ARG A 295 26.16 -3.77 -2.40
CA ARG A 295 26.45 -2.98 -3.61
C ARG A 295 27.51 -1.91 -3.39
N ALA A 296 27.58 -1.32 -2.19
CA ALA A 296 28.50 -0.23 -1.88
C ALA A 296 29.89 -0.72 -1.43
N PHE A 297 29.95 -1.81 -0.68
CA PHE A 297 31.16 -2.24 0.02
C PHE A 297 31.53 -3.70 -0.19
N GLY A 298 30.59 -4.53 -0.66
CA GLY A 298 30.69 -5.99 -0.64
C GLY A 298 30.46 -6.56 0.77
N ILE A 299 29.94 -7.76 0.85
CA ILE A 299 29.73 -8.50 2.10
C ILE A 299 30.35 -9.88 1.96
N ASP A 300 31.42 -10.16 2.71
CA ASP A 300 32.01 -11.50 2.77
C ASP A 300 31.22 -12.44 3.68
N GLN A 301 30.86 -11.95 4.87
CA GLN A 301 30.10 -12.71 5.87
C GLN A 301 29.43 -11.77 6.85
N GLY A 302 28.38 -12.27 7.52
CA GLY A 302 27.64 -11.50 8.49
C GLY A 302 26.81 -12.37 9.43
N HIS A 303 26.30 -11.75 10.48
CA HIS A 303 25.33 -12.34 11.41
C HIS A 303 24.08 -11.48 11.44
N ILE A 304 22.92 -12.12 11.37
CA ILE A 304 21.63 -11.45 11.49
C ILE A 304 20.93 -11.94 12.75
N GLU A 305 20.64 -11.04 13.64
CA GLU A 305 19.80 -11.28 14.81
C GLU A 305 18.52 -10.45 14.71
N THR A 306 17.37 -11.08 14.97
CA THR A 306 16.07 -10.41 14.89
C THR A 306 15.37 -10.41 16.24
N VAL A 307 15.00 -9.21 16.70
CA VAL A 307 14.06 -9.03 17.81
C VAL A 307 12.69 -8.74 17.19
N HIS A 308 11.82 -9.74 17.19
CA HIS A 308 10.57 -9.69 16.46
C HIS A 308 9.37 -9.56 17.41
N ALA A 309 8.48 -8.58 17.14
CA ALA A 309 7.19 -8.54 17.82
C ALA A 309 6.39 -9.80 17.47
N TYR A 310 5.64 -10.31 18.45
CA TYR A 310 4.77 -11.46 18.20
C TYR A 310 3.69 -11.17 17.17
N THR A 311 3.30 -12.18 16.42
CA THR A 311 2.27 -12.13 15.41
C THR A 311 1.11 -13.07 15.75
N ASN A 312 0.03 -13.00 14.99
CA ASN A 312 -1.13 -13.87 15.21
C ASN A 312 -0.81 -15.37 15.06
N ASP A 313 0.27 -15.72 14.36
CA ASP A 313 0.75 -17.10 14.22
C ASP A 313 1.22 -17.71 15.57
N GLN A 314 1.54 -16.88 16.54
CA GLN A 314 2.00 -17.30 17.87
C GLN A 314 0.86 -17.56 18.86
N ASN A 315 -0.38 -17.21 18.52
CA ASN A 315 -1.60 -17.51 19.30
C ASN A 315 -1.48 -17.14 20.79
N LEU A 316 -1.19 -15.89 21.08
CA LEU A 316 -0.94 -15.42 22.45
C LEU A 316 -2.17 -15.38 23.35
N ILE A 317 -3.37 -15.52 22.81
CA ILE A 317 -4.62 -15.54 23.56
C ILE A 317 -5.28 -16.89 23.32
N ASP A 318 -5.14 -17.80 24.27
CA ASP A 318 -5.86 -19.08 24.41
C ASP A 318 -6.41 -19.73 23.12
N ASN A 319 -5.65 -19.65 22.04
CA ASN A 319 -6.01 -20.23 20.75
C ASN A 319 -5.34 -21.60 20.60
N PHE A 320 -6.10 -22.58 20.14
CA PHE A 320 -5.56 -23.89 19.81
C PHE A 320 -4.58 -23.78 18.63
N HIS A 321 -3.37 -24.28 18.84
CA HIS A 321 -2.36 -24.45 17.79
C HIS A 321 -1.83 -25.87 17.79
N LYS A 322 -1.53 -26.42 16.61
CA LYS A 322 -1.06 -27.78 16.46
C LYS A 322 0.32 -28.04 17.07
N ALA A 323 1.15 -27.02 17.20
CA ALA A 323 2.48 -27.10 17.78
C ALA A 323 2.49 -26.45 19.17
N ASP A 324 3.04 -27.16 20.16
CA ASP A 324 3.04 -26.76 21.57
C ASP A 324 3.65 -25.38 21.84
N ARG A 325 4.74 -25.05 21.15
CA ARG A 325 5.42 -23.77 21.36
C ARG A 325 4.68 -22.59 20.77
N ARG A 326 3.99 -22.78 19.64
CA ARG A 326 3.25 -21.70 18.97
C ARG A 326 1.87 -21.43 19.56
N GLY A 327 1.38 -22.30 20.42
CA GLY A 327 0.13 -22.10 21.16
C GLY A 327 0.28 -21.28 22.43
N ARG A 328 1.49 -20.84 22.78
CA ARG A 328 1.81 -20.15 24.03
C ARG A 328 2.57 -18.86 23.74
N ALA A 329 2.44 -17.89 24.64
CA ALA A 329 3.29 -16.71 24.61
C ALA A 329 4.76 -17.14 24.63
N ALA A 330 5.53 -16.55 23.77
CA ALA A 330 6.96 -16.83 23.71
C ALA A 330 7.69 -16.23 24.90
#